data_42371501cabe1d005c0395f9b87effa3
#
_entry.id   42371501cabe1d005c0395f9b87effa3
#
_cell.length_a   1.000
_cell.length_b   1.000
_cell.length_c   1.000
_cell.angle_alpha   90.00
_cell.angle_beta   90.00
_cell.angle_gamma   90.00
#
_symmetry.space_group_name_H-M   'P 1'
#
loop_
_entity.id
_entity.type
_entity.pdbx_description
1 polymer ?
#
loop_
_entity_poly.entity_id
_entity_poly.type
_entity_poly.pdbx_seq_one_letter_code
_entity_poly.pdbx_strand_id
1 'polypeptide(L)'
;MFKSLKFWKLSSDLKRPGNAQEAFAAVVQLGALGGEKAVELLLSALNRNDGVARSAARELGRLGDPHALKPLAAALSNPQINQSCAEALLAFGPKAVDVLLFALKSDNADARRLATGALGEIRDVRAVEPLAHVLQVDDEYAVRTAAATALGLLKDVRAVWALVGTLKLRDETTPERQAELDKLRHATNLALHKVGDPFAAKQAGTASDPAAALLAQAEQKLSEGNVHPKLIGDLSLITDAELMGVLKEVISASEEVSWANLETREPMLAGWFKTYDLRAGVARSVGEELHRRGGTTLMKQVFERDLNGYTAISNWWSGIGSWQ
;
A
#
# COMPACT_ATOMS: atom_id res chain seq x y z
N MET A 1 0.06 -16.31 -46.22
CA MET A 1 -1.29 -16.02 -46.77
C MET A 1 -2.42 -16.53 -45.85
N PHE A 2 -2.48 -17.82 -45.46
CA PHE A 2 -3.57 -18.38 -44.63
C PHE A 2 -3.73 -17.72 -43.22
N LYS A 3 -2.66 -17.41 -42.51
CA LYS A 3 -2.74 -16.73 -41.19
C LYS A 3 -3.37 -15.34 -41.30
N SER A 4 -3.03 -14.57 -42.34
CA SER A 4 -3.55 -13.22 -42.54
C SER A 4 -5.06 -13.23 -42.81
N LEU A 5 -5.54 -14.18 -43.61
CA LEU A 5 -6.96 -14.35 -43.87
C LEU A 5 -7.76 -14.73 -42.63
N LYS A 6 -7.16 -15.58 -41.77
CA LYS A 6 -7.79 -15.99 -40.51
C LYS A 6 -7.95 -14.78 -39.54
N PHE A 7 -6.92 -13.96 -39.37
CA PHE A 7 -7.01 -12.74 -38.55
C PHE A 7 -8.03 -11.73 -39.11
N TRP A 8 -8.12 -11.59 -40.45
CA TRP A 8 -9.12 -10.74 -41.08
C TRP A 8 -10.55 -11.20 -40.77
N LYS A 9 -10.83 -12.50 -40.86
CA LYS A 9 -12.13 -13.09 -40.50
C LYS A 9 -12.45 -12.83 -39.04
N LEU A 10 -11.54 -13.16 -38.11
CA LEU A 10 -11.72 -12.95 -36.65
C LEU A 10 -11.95 -11.48 -36.31
N SER A 11 -11.25 -10.56 -36.98
CA SER A 11 -11.48 -9.11 -36.81
C SER A 11 -12.89 -8.71 -37.27
N SER A 12 -13.38 -9.29 -38.40
CA SER A 12 -14.72 -9.04 -38.88
C SER A 12 -15.80 -9.57 -37.90
N ASP A 13 -15.58 -10.77 -37.36
CA ASP A 13 -16.50 -11.40 -36.40
C ASP A 13 -16.59 -10.62 -35.08
N LEU A 14 -15.45 -10.06 -34.62
CA LEU A 14 -15.41 -9.17 -33.46
C LEU A 14 -16.17 -7.86 -33.65
N LYS A 15 -16.20 -7.33 -34.87
CA LYS A 15 -16.79 -6.00 -35.17
C LYS A 15 -18.29 -6.08 -35.55
N ARG A 16 -18.83 -7.26 -35.85
CA ARG A 16 -20.22 -7.40 -36.20
C ARG A 16 -21.16 -7.08 -35.06
N PRO A 17 -22.01 -6.07 -35.17
CA PRO A 17 -23.02 -5.79 -34.17
C PRO A 17 -24.07 -6.92 -34.17
N GLY A 18 -24.52 -7.35 -33.00
CA GLY A 18 -25.62 -8.31 -32.83
C GLY A 18 -25.22 -9.79 -32.82
N ASN A 19 -23.99 -10.16 -33.16
CA ASN A 19 -23.53 -11.55 -33.12
C ASN A 19 -22.53 -11.82 -32.03
N ALA A 20 -23.01 -11.82 -30.77
CA ALA A 20 -22.16 -12.06 -29.58
C ALA A 20 -21.52 -13.46 -29.62
N GLN A 21 -22.17 -14.45 -30.21
CA GLN A 21 -21.69 -15.83 -30.24
C GLN A 21 -20.46 -15.98 -31.15
N GLU A 22 -20.49 -15.38 -32.35
CA GLU A 22 -19.33 -15.38 -33.27
C GLU A 22 -18.17 -14.56 -32.68
N ALA A 23 -18.48 -13.40 -32.09
CA ALA A 23 -17.47 -12.59 -31.43
C ALA A 23 -16.81 -13.32 -30.25
N PHE A 24 -17.56 -14.07 -29.46
CA PHE A 24 -17.05 -14.91 -28.39
C PHE A 24 -16.12 -16.00 -28.92
N ALA A 25 -16.55 -16.71 -29.98
CA ALA A 25 -15.73 -17.72 -30.62
C ALA A 25 -14.45 -17.13 -31.23
N ALA A 26 -14.52 -15.91 -31.78
CA ALA A 26 -13.35 -15.19 -32.28
C ALA A 26 -12.35 -14.87 -31.17
N VAL A 27 -12.79 -14.40 -29.99
CA VAL A 27 -11.92 -14.14 -28.82
C VAL A 27 -11.18 -15.40 -28.40
N VAL A 28 -11.88 -16.54 -28.27
CA VAL A 28 -11.26 -17.82 -27.88
C VAL A 28 -10.23 -18.27 -28.93
N GLN A 29 -10.55 -18.13 -30.22
CA GLN A 29 -9.62 -18.47 -31.30
C GLN A 29 -8.38 -17.53 -31.31
N LEU A 30 -8.56 -16.24 -31.04
CA LEU A 30 -7.45 -15.28 -30.93
C LEU A 30 -6.55 -15.63 -29.74
N GLY A 31 -7.13 -15.97 -28.60
CA GLY A 31 -6.39 -16.46 -27.45
C GLY A 31 -5.56 -17.70 -27.76
N ALA A 32 -6.12 -18.67 -28.52
CA ALA A 32 -5.40 -19.87 -28.93
C ALA A 32 -4.30 -19.60 -29.96
N LEU A 33 -4.49 -18.61 -30.86
CA LEU A 33 -3.50 -18.24 -31.88
C LEU A 33 -2.30 -17.50 -31.28
N GLY A 34 -2.55 -16.64 -30.31
CA GLY A 34 -1.52 -15.79 -29.70
C GLY A 34 -0.83 -14.84 -30.66
N GLY A 35 0.24 -14.22 -30.17
CA GLY A 35 1.06 -13.28 -30.92
C GLY A 35 0.47 -11.86 -31.00
N GLU A 36 1.31 -10.91 -31.44
CA GLU A 36 1.03 -9.48 -31.42
C GLU A 36 -0.32 -9.09 -32.05
N LYS A 37 -0.62 -9.66 -33.22
CA LYS A 37 -1.88 -9.40 -33.93
C LYS A 37 -3.13 -9.91 -33.19
N ALA A 38 -3.01 -11.01 -32.45
CA ALA A 38 -4.10 -11.49 -31.61
C ALA A 38 -4.32 -10.56 -30.41
N VAL A 39 -3.24 -10.12 -29.77
CA VAL A 39 -3.29 -9.16 -28.67
C VAL A 39 -3.93 -7.85 -29.12
N GLU A 40 -3.52 -7.29 -30.26
CA GLU A 40 -4.12 -6.07 -30.85
C GLU A 40 -5.65 -6.20 -31.02
N LEU A 41 -6.11 -7.32 -31.58
CA LEU A 41 -7.55 -7.57 -31.77
C LEU A 41 -8.28 -7.78 -30.45
N LEU A 42 -7.70 -8.49 -29.50
CA LEU A 42 -8.27 -8.67 -28.16
C LEU A 42 -8.33 -7.33 -27.40
N LEU A 43 -7.33 -6.47 -27.52
CA LEU A 43 -7.37 -5.11 -26.98
C LEU A 43 -8.50 -4.28 -27.57
N SER A 44 -8.73 -4.40 -28.88
CA SER A 44 -9.89 -3.74 -29.51
C SER A 44 -11.24 -4.24 -29.00
N ALA A 45 -11.31 -5.50 -28.58
CA ALA A 45 -12.52 -6.10 -28.02
C ALA A 45 -12.82 -5.61 -26.58
N LEU A 46 -11.86 -5.08 -25.84
CA LEU A 46 -12.10 -4.49 -24.50
C LEU A 46 -13.05 -3.29 -24.53
N ASN A 47 -13.13 -2.58 -25.67
CA ASN A 47 -14.02 -1.43 -25.84
C ASN A 47 -15.48 -1.82 -26.01
N ARG A 48 -15.80 -3.09 -26.06
CA ARG A 48 -17.17 -3.58 -26.05
C ARG A 48 -17.71 -3.59 -24.63
N ASN A 49 -18.97 -3.27 -24.46
CA ASN A 49 -19.63 -3.29 -23.14
C ASN A 49 -20.48 -4.57 -22.97
N ASP A 50 -19.88 -5.72 -23.23
CA ASP A 50 -20.57 -7.01 -23.20
C ASP A 50 -19.68 -8.14 -22.63
N GLY A 51 -20.24 -9.37 -22.63
CA GLY A 51 -19.50 -10.56 -22.20
C GLY A 51 -18.26 -10.88 -23.04
N VAL A 52 -18.19 -10.38 -24.27
CA VAL A 52 -17.04 -10.56 -25.18
C VAL A 52 -15.83 -9.80 -24.63
N ALA A 53 -16.04 -8.57 -24.15
CA ALA A 53 -14.95 -7.77 -23.53
C ALA A 53 -14.39 -8.45 -22.27
N ARG A 54 -15.26 -9.03 -21.43
CA ARG A 54 -14.79 -9.81 -20.26
C ARG A 54 -13.95 -11.03 -20.66
N SER A 55 -14.37 -11.71 -21.72
CA SER A 55 -13.59 -12.84 -22.25
C SER A 55 -12.26 -12.39 -22.86
N ALA A 56 -12.25 -11.28 -23.58
CA ALA A 56 -11.03 -10.70 -24.13
C ALA A 56 -10.02 -10.32 -23.04
N ALA A 57 -10.49 -9.73 -21.93
CA ALA A 57 -9.64 -9.43 -20.77
C ALA A 57 -8.97 -10.69 -20.22
N ARG A 58 -9.73 -11.78 -20.03
CA ARG A 58 -9.20 -13.07 -19.57
C ARG A 58 -8.16 -13.68 -20.52
N GLU A 59 -8.42 -13.64 -21.83
CA GLU A 59 -7.47 -14.13 -22.82
C GLU A 59 -6.19 -13.29 -22.87
N LEU A 60 -6.28 -11.98 -22.71
CA LEU A 60 -5.11 -11.09 -22.58
C LEU A 60 -4.27 -11.44 -21.33
N GLY A 61 -4.91 -11.70 -20.19
CA GLY A 61 -4.25 -12.16 -18.98
C GLY A 61 -3.53 -13.51 -19.20
N ARG A 62 -4.18 -14.46 -19.86
CA ARG A 62 -3.62 -15.77 -20.19
C ARG A 62 -2.43 -15.68 -21.16
N LEU A 63 -2.48 -14.78 -22.14
CA LEU A 63 -1.39 -14.57 -23.09
C LEU A 63 -0.17 -13.92 -22.44
N GLY A 64 -0.37 -13.10 -21.43
CA GLY A 64 0.71 -12.48 -20.66
C GLY A 64 1.56 -11.47 -21.44
N ASP A 65 1.03 -10.92 -22.53
CA ASP A 65 1.75 -9.93 -23.35
C ASP A 65 1.79 -8.57 -22.64
N PRO A 66 2.98 -7.98 -22.39
CA PRO A 66 3.11 -6.72 -21.65
C PRO A 66 2.35 -5.54 -22.25
N HIS A 67 2.07 -5.53 -23.55
CA HIS A 67 1.28 -4.47 -24.19
C HIS A 67 -0.16 -4.41 -23.67
N ALA A 68 -0.67 -5.49 -23.05
CA ALA A 68 -2.00 -5.50 -22.45
C ALA A 68 -2.07 -4.84 -21.06
N LEU A 69 -0.95 -4.66 -20.36
CA LEU A 69 -0.91 -4.17 -18.97
C LEU A 69 -1.59 -2.82 -18.79
N LYS A 70 -1.16 -1.81 -19.55
CA LYS A 70 -1.73 -0.45 -19.46
C LYS A 70 -3.22 -0.39 -19.87
N PRO A 71 -3.65 -1.00 -21.01
CA PRO A 71 -5.07 -1.03 -21.38
C PRO A 71 -5.95 -1.74 -20.32
N LEU A 72 -5.49 -2.86 -19.76
CA LEU A 72 -6.22 -3.56 -18.71
C LEU A 72 -6.33 -2.72 -17.42
N ALA A 73 -5.26 -2.04 -17.02
CA ALA A 73 -5.29 -1.15 -15.87
C ALA A 73 -6.23 0.06 -16.08
N ALA A 74 -6.23 0.66 -17.27
CA ALA A 74 -7.17 1.73 -17.61
C ALA A 74 -8.63 1.26 -17.58
N ALA A 75 -8.88 0.01 -18.00
CA ALA A 75 -10.21 -0.58 -18.02
C ALA A 75 -10.76 -0.96 -16.63
N LEU A 76 -9.97 -0.86 -15.55
CA LEU A 76 -10.46 -1.03 -14.18
C LEU A 76 -11.53 -0.01 -13.80
N SER A 77 -11.58 1.14 -14.47
CA SER A 77 -12.63 2.14 -14.28
C SER A 77 -13.95 1.81 -14.98
N ASN A 78 -14.00 0.77 -15.82
CA ASN A 78 -15.20 0.36 -16.53
C ASN A 78 -15.94 -0.73 -15.73
N PRO A 79 -17.12 -0.44 -15.13
CA PRO A 79 -17.81 -1.39 -14.24
C PRO A 79 -18.27 -2.67 -14.95
N GLN A 80 -18.36 -2.68 -16.27
CA GLN A 80 -18.79 -3.86 -17.04
C GLN A 80 -17.70 -4.94 -17.15
N ILE A 81 -16.42 -4.55 -17.04
CA ILE A 81 -15.28 -5.44 -17.28
C ILE A 81 -14.19 -5.33 -16.21
N ASN A 82 -14.31 -4.39 -15.26
CA ASN A 82 -13.27 -4.08 -14.26
C ASN A 82 -12.81 -5.33 -13.50
N GLN A 83 -13.74 -6.18 -13.06
CA GLN A 83 -13.40 -7.42 -12.37
C GLN A 83 -12.55 -8.35 -13.23
N SER A 84 -12.94 -8.55 -14.50
CA SER A 84 -12.17 -9.40 -15.43
C SER A 84 -10.80 -8.81 -15.79
N CYS A 85 -10.68 -7.48 -15.81
CA CYS A 85 -9.40 -6.80 -15.98
C CYS A 85 -8.50 -6.96 -14.77
N ALA A 86 -9.04 -6.88 -13.54
CA ALA A 86 -8.31 -7.14 -12.32
C ALA A 86 -7.78 -8.59 -12.27
N GLU A 87 -8.62 -9.56 -12.60
CA GLU A 87 -8.24 -10.98 -12.72
C GLU A 87 -7.13 -11.19 -13.78
N ALA A 88 -7.26 -10.51 -14.92
CA ALA A 88 -6.24 -10.55 -15.96
C ALA A 88 -4.90 -9.96 -15.48
N LEU A 89 -4.92 -8.80 -14.82
CA LEU A 89 -3.73 -8.19 -14.24
C LEU A 89 -3.09 -9.06 -13.17
N LEU A 90 -3.91 -9.73 -12.36
CA LEU A 90 -3.43 -10.71 -11.37
C LEU A 90 -2.68 -11.86 -12.05
N ALA A 91 -3.15 -12.34 -13.19
CA ALA A 91 -2.46 -13.40 -13.96
C ALA A 91 -1.07 -12.96 -14.48
N PHE A 92 -0.82 -11.66 -14.66
CA PHE A 92 0.52 -11.14 -14.98
C PHE A 92 1.49 -11.18 -13.79
N GLY A 93 0.96 -11.31 -12.56
CA GLY A 93 1.77 -11.35 -11.34
C GLY A 93 2.64 -10.08 -11.17
N PRO A 94 3.92 -10.22 -10.77
CA PRO A 94 4.79 -9.07 -10.47
C PRO A 94 4.98 -8.07 -11.62
N LYS A 95 4.73 -8.48 -12.88
CA LYS A 95 4.80 -7.58 -14.03
C LYS A 95 3.69 -6.52 -14.03
N ALA A 96 2.57 -6.77 -13.35
CA ALA A 96 1.46 -5.83 -13.25
C ALA A 96 1.62 -4.81 -12.12
N VAL A 97 2.59 -4.98 -11.22
CA VAL A 97 2.71 -4.14 -10.02
C VAL A 97 2.78 -2.66 -10.36
N ASP A 98 3.61 -2.25 -11.30
CA ASP A 98 3.81 -0.83 -11.62
C ASP A 98 2.53 -0.17 -12.18
N VAL A 99 1.76 -0.88 -13.03
CA VAL A 99 0.50 -0.35 -13.56
C VAL A 99 -0.61 -0.37 -12.51
N LEU A 100 -0.60 -1.31 -11.58
CA LEU A 100 -1.52 -1.35 -10.45
C LEU A 100 -1.21 -0.25 -9.43
N LEU A 101 0.06 0.02 -9.13
CA LEU A 101 0.48 1.15 -8.30
C LEU A 101 0.03 2.49 -8.92
N PHE A 102 0.10 2.62 -10.24
CA PHE A 102 -0.45 3.78 -10.93
C PHE A 102 -1.98 3.86 -10.79
N ALA A 103 -2.69 2.73 -10.89
CA ALA A 103 -4.14 2.67 -10.77
C ALA A 103 -4.67 3.02 -9.35
N LEU A 104 -3.83 2.96 -8.30
CA LEU A 104 -4.17 3.47 -6.96
C LEU A 104 -4.46 4.98 -6.94
N LYS A 105 -4.02 5.71 -7.96
CA LYS A 105 -4.25 7.16 -8.11
C LYS A 105 -5.46 7.50 -8.97
N SER A 106 -6.27 6.51 -9.36
CA SER A 106 -7.46 6.73 -10.19
C SER A 106 -8.52 7.52 -9.44
N ASP A 107 -9.23 8.41 -10.13
CA ASP A 107 -10.40 9.10 -9.57
C ASP A 107 -11.56 8.12 -9.30
N ASN A 108 -11.58 6.98 -9.98
CA ASN A 108 -12.59 5.94 -9.80
C ASN A 108 -12.27 5.04 -8.61
N ALA A 109 -13.12 5.04 -7.58
CA ALA A 109 -12.94 4.27 -6.36
C ALA A 109 -12.92 2.74 -6.60
N ASP A 110 -13.72 2.24 -7.54
CA ASP A 110 -13.71 0.81 -7.90
C ASP A 110 -12.38 0.40 -8.54
N ALA A 111 -11.79 1.25 -9.38
CA ALA A 111 -10.46 1.00 -9.96
C ALA A 111 -9.40 0.97 -8.86
N ARG A 112 -9.41 1.92 -7.91
CA ARG A 112 -8.49 1.92 -6.76
C ARG A 112 -8.66 0.67 -5.91
N ARG A 113 -9.91 0.31 -5.60
CA ARG A 113 -10.24 -0.88 -4.78
C ARG A 113 -9.75 -2.18 -5.45
N LEU A 114 -9.99 -2.36 -6.75
CA LEU A 114 -9.57 -3.55 -7.49
C LEU A 114 -8.04 -3.61 -7.63
N ALA A 115 -7.38 -2.48 -7.91
CA ALA A 115 -5.93 -2.40 -7.96
C ALA A 115 -5.31 -2.76 -6.59
N THR A 116 -5.89 -2.24 -5.51
CA THR A 116 -5.50 -2.55 -4.13
C THR A 116 -5.60 -4.05 -3.84
N GLY A 117 -6.72 -4.69 -4.19
CA GLY A 117 -6.91 -6.12 -4.02
C GLY A 117 -5.91 -6.94 -4.82
N ALA A 118 -5.71 -6.61 -6.10
CA ALA A 118 -4.75 -7.30 -6.97
C ALA A 118 -3.31 -7.19 -6.45
N LEU A 119 -2.88 -6.02 -5.96
CA LEU A 119 -1.56 -5.83 -5.33
C LEU A 119 -1.38 -6.72 -4.10
N GLY A 120 -2.40 -6.85 -3.25
CA GLY A 120 -2.38 -7.75 -2.10
C GLY A 120 -2.22 -9.22 -2.49
N GLU A 121 -2.91 -9.66 -3.52
CA GLU A 121 -2.86 -11.03 -4.04
C GLU A 121 -1.51 -11.36 -4.71
N ILE A 122 -0.92 -10.40 -5.44
CA ILE A 122 0.41 -10.54 -6.06
C ILE A 122 1.50 -10.67 -4.99
N ARG A 123 1.31 -10.10 -3.82
CA ARG A 123 2.23 -10.14 -2.66
C ARG A 123 3.63 -9.57 -2.96
N ASP A 124 3.72 -8.56 -3.80
CA ASP A 124 4.98 -7.88 -4.06
C ASP A 124 5.23 -6.82 -2.98
N VAL A 125 6.41 -6.87 -2.36
CA VAL A 125 6.77 -5.96 -1.24
C VAL A 125 6.81 -4.48 -1.61
N ARG A 126 6.91 -4.15 -2.91
CA ARG A 126 6.83 -2.77 -3.42
C ARG A 126 5.46 -2.13 -3.16
N ALA A 127 4.42 -2.95 -2.95
CA ALA A 127 3.08 -2.47 -2.68
C ALA A 127 2.84 -2.08 -1.21
N VAL A 128 3.70 -2.45 -0.27
CA VAL A 128 3.47 -2.27 1.18
C VAL A 128 3.21 -0.80 1.52
N GLU A 129 4.12 0.07 1.17
CA GLU A 129 4.04 1.50 1.51
C GLU A 129 2.95 2.25 0.74
N PRO A 130 2.77 2.04 -0.59
CA PRO A 130 1.63 2.59 -1.29
C PRO A 130 0.27 2.15 -0.71
N LEU A 131 0.14 0.89 -0.31
CA LEU A 131 -1.10 0.38 0.30
C LEU A 131 -1.30 0.92 1.72
N ALA A 132 -0.23 1.10 2.50
CA ALA A 132 -0.30 1.75 3.80
C ALA A 132 -0.78 3.21 3.67
N HIS A 133 -0.30 3.92 2.66
CA HIS A 133 -0.78 5.26 2.35
C HIS A 133 -2.28 5.26 1.97
N VAL A 134 -2.71 4.38 1.06
CA VAL A 134 -4.13 4.24 0.69
C VAL A 134 -4.99 3.95 1.92
N LEU A 135 -4.55 3.07 2.81
CA LEU A 135 -5.25 2.75 4.05
C LEU A 135 -5.50 3.98 4.92
N GLN A 136 -4.57 4.91 4.97
CA GLN A 136 -4.64 6.10 5.82
C GLN A 136 -5.49 7.22 5.21
N VAL A 137 -5.36 7.46 3.89
CA VAL A 137 -5.84 8.70 3.27
C VAL A 137 -6.97 8.55 2.26
N ASP A 138 -7.31 7.33 1.81
CA ASP A 138 -8.38 7.19 0.81
C ASP A 138 -9.74 7.61 1.37
N ASP A 139 -10.50 8.38 0.60
CA ASP A 139 -11.80 8.90 1.02
C ASP A 139 -12.85 7.80 1.17
N GLU A 140 -12.68 6.68 0.46
CA GLU A 140 -13.64 5.58 0.42
C GLU A 140 -13.24 4.45 1.40
N TYR A 141 -14.09 4.18 2.38
CA TYR A 141 -13.88 3.09 3.33
C TYR A 141 -13.71 1.72 2.67
N ALA A 142 -14.39 1.48 1.55
CA ALA A 142 -14.27 0.23 0.79
C ALA A 142 -12.85 0.04 0.23
N VAL A 143 -12.19 1.12 -0.21
CA VAL A 143 -10.80 1.09 -0.68
C VAL A 143 -9.85 0.89 0.50
N ARG A 144 -10.05 1.61 1.61
CA ARG A 144 -9.27 1.43 2.84
C ARG A 144 -9.38 0.00 3.40
N THR A 145 -10.58 -0.59 3.36
CA THR A 145 -10.82 -1.99 3.78
C THR A 145 -10.06 -2.98 2.89
N ALA A 146 -10.06 -2.74 1.58
CA ALA A 146 -9.25 -3.52 0.64
C ALA A 146 -7.75 -3.38 0.95
N ALA A 147 -7.27 -2.17 1.28
CA ALA A 147 -5.87 -1.92 1.63
C ALA A 147 -5.46 -2.64 2.92
N ALA A 148 -6.29 -2.61 3.97
CA ALA A 148 -6.04 -3.39 5.19
C ALA A 148 -5.92 -4.88 4.89
N THR A 149 -6.84 -5.42 4.09
CA THR A 149 -6.82 -6.83 3.68
C THR A 149 -5.56 -7.17 2.88
N ALA A 150 -5.19 -6.33 1.91
CA ALA A 150 -4.01 -6.50 1.07
C ALA A 150 -2.71 -6.47 1.90
N LEU A 151 -2.58 -5.55 2.86
CA LEU A 151 -1.44 -5.50 3.78
C LEU A 151 -1.35 -6.75 4.65
N GLY A 152 -2.48 -7.30 5.07
CA GLY A 152 -2.53 -8.59 5.76
C GLY A 152 -2.07 -9.78 4.89
N LEU A 153 -2.28 -9.73 3.57
CA LEU A 153 -1.78 -10.74 2.63
C LEU A 153 -0.28 -10.62 2.36
N LEU A 154 0.24 -9.39 2.35
CA LEU A 154 1.67 -9.11 2.22
C LEU A 154 2.49 -9.58 3.42
N LYS A 155 1.88 -9.61 4.61
CA LYS A 155 2.52 -10.03 5.87
C LYS A 155 3.82 -9.28 6.20
N ASP A 156 3.91 -8.02 5.81
CA ASP A 156 5.09 -7.20 6.04
C ASP A 156 4.89 -6.32 7.27
N VAL A 157 5.84 -6.38 8.20
CA VAL A 157 5.77 -5.65 9.48
C VAL A 157 5.72 -4.12 9.33
N ARG A 158 6.17 -3.58 8.20
CA ARG A 158 6.08 -2.15 7.89
C ARG A 158 4.63 -1.66 7.83
N ALA A 159 3.68 -2.56 7.58
CA ALA A 159 2.25 -2.24 7.55
C ALA A 159 1.63 -2.03 8.95
N VAL A 160 2.29 -2.49 10.02
CA VAL A 160 1.70 -2.54 11.38
C VAL A 160 1.22 -1.16 11.83
N TRP A 161 2.02 -0.12 11.60
CA TRP A 161 1.69 1.24 12.04
C TRP A 161 0.47 1.81 11.33
N ALA A 162 0.38 1.65 10.03
CA ALA A 162 -0.78 2.09 9.26
C ALA A 162 -2.05 1.35 9.71
N LEU A 163 -1.93 0.04 9.97
CA LEU A 163 -3.03 -0.78 10.46
C LEU A 163 -3.48 -0.35 11.86
N VAL A 164 -2.56 -0.17 12.81
CA VAL A 164 -2.89 0.26 14.17
C VAL A 164 -3.51 1.66 14.20
N GLY A 165 -2.98 2.59 13.39
CA GLY A 165 -3.57 3.93 13.24
C GLY A 165 -5.05 3.90 12.82
N THR A 166 -5.42 2.94 11.99
CA THR A 166 -6.81 2.77 11.54
C THR A 166 -7.77 2.38 12.68
N LEU A 167 -7.32 1.60 13.66
CA LEU A 167 -8.15 1.21 14.82
C LEU A 167 -8.50 2.39 15.74
N LYS A 168 -7.74 3.48 15.67
CA LYS A 168 -7.95 4.71 16.45
C LYS A 168 -8.86 5.74 15.80
N LEU A 169 -9.40 5.45 14.62
CA LEU A 169 -10.35 6.36 13.97
C LEU A 169 -11.56 6.57 14.88
N ARG A 170 -12.04 7.81 14.93
CA ARG A 170 -13.23 8.16 15.71
C ARG A 170 -14.47 7.53 15.07
N ASP A 171 -15.48 7.30 15.90
CA ASP A 171 -16.76 6.80 15.44
C ASP A 171 -17.42 7.82 14.52
N GLU A 172 -18.13 7.31 13.52
CA GLU A 172 -18.84 8.11 12.54
C GLU A 172 -20.21 8.52 13.07
N THR A 173 -20.69 9.66 12.56
CA THR A 173 -21.97 10.26 13.01
C THR A 173 -23.20 9.62 12.38
N THR A 174 -23.04 8.95 11.22
CA THR A 174 -24.14 8.26 10.52
C THR A 174 -24.01 6.76 10.62
N PRO A 175 -25.13 6.01 10.79
CA PRO A 175 -25.10 4.55 10.91
C PRO A 175 -24.43 3.85 9.71
N GLU A 176 -24.62 4.39 8.51
CA GLU A 176 -24.05 3.82 7.28
C GLU A 176 -22.51 3.93 7.28
N ARG A 177 -21.97 5.11 7.61
CA ARG A 177 -20.52 5.32 7.69
C ARG A 177 -19.91 4.56 8.86
N GLN A 178 -20.63 4.45 9.98
CA GLN A 178 -20.21 3.64 11.11
C GLN A 178 -20.09 2.17 10.71
N ALA A 179 -21.04 1.63 9.97
CA ALA A 179 -20.98 0.26 9.49
C ALA A 179 -19.77 0.01 8.55
N GLU A 180 -19.41 0.99 7.71
CA GLU A 180 -18.21 0.89 6.87
C GLU A 180 -16.92 0.98 7.70
N LEU A 181 -16.88 1.84 8.70
CA LEU A 181 -15.76 1.93 9.65
C LEU A 181 -15.58 0.62 10.44
N ASP A 182 -16.66 -0.01 10.86
CA ASP A 182 -16.61 -1.29 11.59
C ASP A 182 -16.08 -2.43 10.69
N LYS A 183 -16.45 -2.43 9.40
CA LYS A 183 -15.85 -3.35 8.41
C LYS A 183 -14.35 -3.10 8.26
N LEU A 184 -13.93 -1.84 8.18
CA LEU A 184 -12.53 -1.46 8.11
C LEU A 184 -11.76 -1.93 9.35
N ARG A 185 -12.29 -1.67 10.55
CA ARG A 185 -11.69 -2.12 11.82
C ARG A 185 -11.56 -3.65 11.88
N HIS A 186 -12.59 -4.36 11.44
CA HIS A 186 -12.55 -5.82 11.38
C HIS A 186 -11.46 -6.33 10.40
N ALA A 187 -11.40 -5.78 9.20
CA ALA A 187 -10.36 -6.13 8.22
C ALA A 187 -8.96 -5.80 8.75
N THR A 188 -8.81 -4.67 9.44
CA THR A 188 -7.56 -4.25 10.08
C THR A 188 -7.10 -5.22 11.16
N ASN A 189 -8.01 -5.66 12.04
CA ASN A 189 -7.69 -6.68 13.05
C ASN A 189 -7.25 -8.01 12.42
N LEU A 190 -7.96 -8.46 11.38
CA LEU A 190 -7.56 -9.66 10.64
C LEU A 190 -6.19 -9.51 9.96
N ALA A 191 -5.90 -8.32 9.42
CA ALA A 191 -4.61 -8.03 8.81
C ALA A 191 -3.47 -8.06 9.86
N LEU A 192 -3.67 -7.44 11.01
CA LEU A 192 -2.71 -7.48 12.12
C LEU A 192 -2.42 -8.90 12.58
N HIS A 193 -3.44 -9.75 12.69
CA HIS A 193 -3.24 -11.18 12.99
C HIS A 193 -2.42 -11.91 11.91
N LYS A 194 -2.57 -11.56 10.65
CA LYS A 194 -1.80 -12.18 9.54
C LYS A 194 -0.37 -11.67 9.45
N VAL A 195 -0.13 -10.41 9.78
CA VAL A 195 1.20 -9.78 9.80
C VAL A 195 1.98 -10.26 11.02
N GLY A 196 1.30 -10.44 12.17
CA GLY A 196 1.92 -10.96 13.39
C GLY A 196 2.41 -12.40 13.23
N ASP A 197 3.60 -12.68 13.80
CA ASP A 197 4.10 -14.04 13.91
C ASP A 197 3.09 -14.91 14.71
N PRO A 198 2.64 -16.05 14.19
CA PRO A 198 1.78 -16.97 14.93
C PRO A 198 2.39 -17.41 16.28
N PHE A 199 3.70 -17.30 16.45
CA PHE A 199 4.39 -17.56 17.71
C PHE A 199 4.17 -16.44 18.75
N ALA A 200 4.17 -15.18 18.29
CA ALA A 200 3.90 -14.01 19.14
C ALA A 200 2.42 -13.96 19.60
N ALA A 201 1.49 -14.27 18.71
CA ALA A 201 0.08 -14.40 19.06
C ALA A 201 -0.16 -15.49 20.11
N LYS A 202 0.66 -16.55 20.14
CA LYS A 202 0.58 -17.62 21.12
C LYS A 202 1.20 -17.25 22.47
N GLN A 203 2.25 -16.42 22.48
CA GLN A 203 2.84 -15.85 23.70
C GLN A 203 2.01 -14.69 24.27
N ALA A 204 1.36 -13.91 23.40
CA ALA A 204 0.44 -12.84 23.78
C ALA A 204 -0.94 -13.31 24.22
N GLY A 205 -1.14 -14.62 24.41
CA GLY A 205 -2.40 -15.25 24.80
C GLY A 205 -3.04 -14.73 26.11
N THR A 206 -2.48 -13.68 26.70
CA THR A 206 -3.02 -12.90 27.81
C THR A 206 -3.44 -11.47 27.41
N ALA A 207 -3.13 -11.01 26.20
CA ALA A 207 -3.52 -9.69 25.72
C ALA A 207 -4.79 -9.83 24.84
N SER A 208 -5.87 -9.24 25.27
CA SER A 208 -7.15 -9.21 24.56
C SER A 208 -7.12 -8.35 23.27
N ASP A 209 -6.00 -7.67 23.01
CA ASP A 209 -5.81 -6.77 21.87
C ASP A 209 -4.60 -7.21 21.02
N PRO A 210 -4.83 -7.71 19.76
CA PRO A 210 -3.77 -8.13 18.86
C PRO A 210 -2.84 -6.98 18.45
N ALA A 211 -3.30 -5.73 18.47
CA ALA A 211 -2.48 -4.56 18.19
C ALA A 211 -1.46 -4.33 19.30
N ALA A 212 -1.86 -4.48 20.57
CA ALA A 212 -0.96 -4.37 21.71
C ALA A 212 0.13 -5.46 21.71
N ALA A 213 -0.21 -6.67 21.28
CA ALA A 213 0.74 -7.78 21.16
C ALA A 213 1.80 -7.53 20.09
N LEU A 214 1.40 -7.00 18.94
CA LEU A 214 2.32 -6.64 17.85
C LEU A 214 3.21 -5.45 18.21
N LEU A 215 2.66 -4.49 18.97
CA LEU A 215 3.44 -3.38 19.50
C LEU A 215 4.51 -3.87 20.48
N ALA A 216 4.16 -4.75 21.41
CA ALA A 216 5.12 -5.34 22.36
C ALA A 216 6.22 -6.13 21.63
N GLN A 217 5.89 -6.86 20.55
CA GLN A 217 6.86 -7.57 19.75
C GLN A 217 7.78 -6.63 18.96
N ALA A 218 7.24 -5.53 18.41
CA ALA A 218 8.04 -4.51 17.75
C ALA A 218 9.00 -3.84 18.75
N GLU A 219 8.53 -3.53 19.95
CA GLU A 219 9.33 -3.00 21.05
C GLU A 219 10.45 -3.98 21.48
N GLN A 220 10.14 -5.28 21.56
CA GLN A 220 11.14 -6.30 21.88
C GLN A 220 12.21 -6.41 20.80
N LYS A 221 11.84 -6.48 19.53
CA LYS A 221 12.80 -6.52 18.39
C LYS A 221 13.67 -5.27 18.34
N LEU A 222 13.11 -4.11 18.71
CA LEU A 222 13.85 -2.86 18.83
C LEU A 222 14.87 -2.90 19.98
N SER A 223 14.49 -3.49 21.14
CA SER A 223 15.38 -3.65 22.29
C SER A 223 16.55 -4.61 22.03
N GLU A 224 16.37 -5.56 21.09
CA GLU A 224 17.39 -6.53 20.67
C GLU A 224 18.38 -5.95 19.64
N GLY A 225 18.28 -4.66 19.29
CA GLY A 225 19.19 -3.97 18.35
C GLY A 225 19.05 -4.44 16.88
N ASN A 226 18.07 -5.27 16.58
CA ASN A 226 17.88 -5.91 15.28
C ASN A 226 16.96 -5.13 14.32
N VAL A 227 16.55 -3.93 14.68
CA VAL A 227 15.59 -3.18 13.88
C VAL A 227 16.23 -1.98 13.22
N HIS A 228 16.35 -2.07 11.91
CA HIS A 228 16.72 -0.95 11.07
C HIS A 228 15.66 0.17 11.17
N PRO A 229 16.06 1.45 11.13
CA PRO A 229 15.18 2.64 11.26
C PRO A 229 13.95 2.71 10.34
N LYS A 230 13.83 1.84 9.35
CA LYS A 230 12.67 1.70 8.46
C LYS A 230 11.34 1.33 9.14
N LEU A 231 11.33 1.14 10.46
CA LEU A 231 10.08 0.90 11.23
C LEU A 231 9.19 2.13 11.35
N ILE A 232 9.71 3.32 11.08
CA ILE A 232 8.95 4.59 11.16
C ILE A 232 8.18 4.87 9.84
N GLY A 233 8.25 3.96 8.87
CA GLY A 233 7.70 4.18 7.54
C GLY A 233 8.69 4.95 6.63
N ASP A 234 8.28 5.19 5.40
CA ASP A 234 9.08 5.99 4.48
C ASP A 234 8.99 7.47 4.86
N LEU A 235 9.97 7.95 5.61
CA LEU A 235 10.06 9.36 6.03
C LEU A 235 10.10 10.32 4.83
N SER A 236 10.34 9.82 3.60
CA SER A 236 10.30 10.63 2.38
C SER A 236 8.92 11.20 2.07
N LEU A 237 7.85 10.57 2.59
CA LEU A 237 6.46 10.99 2.41
C LEU A 237 5.99 12.00 3.47
N ILE A 238 6.78 12.18 4.53
CA ILE A 238 6.44 13.08 5.64
C ILE A 238 6.97 14.49 5.34
N THR A 239 6.21 15.51 5.66
CA THR A 239 6.63 16.91 5.50
C THR A 239 7.73 17.28 6.50
N ASP A 240 8.50 18.32 6.22
CA ASP A 240 9.52 18.80 7.15
C ASP A 240 8.91 19.23 8.49
N ALA A 241 7.67 19.77 8.48
CA ALA A 241 6.96 20.14 9.70
C ALA A 241 6.60 18.92 10.57
N GLU A 242 6.20 17.81 9.95
CA GLU A 242 5.90 16.55 10.65
C GLU A 242 7.19 15.90 11.18
N LEU A 243 8.29 15.90 10.41
CA LEU A 243 9.59 15.44 10.89
C LEU A 243 10.05 16.24 12.11
N MET A 244 9.81 17.55 12.11
CA MET A 244 10.09 18.41 13.26
C MET A 244 9.20 18.10 14.45
N GLY A 245 7.93 17.76 14.22
CA GLY A 245 7.02 17.27 15.24
C GLY A 245 7.57 16.03 15.94
N VAL A 246 7.97 15.03 15.17
CA VAL A 246 8.57 13.79 15.70
C VAL A 246 9.83 14.07 16.53
N LEU A 247 10.75 14.93 16.05
CA LEU A 247 11.95 15.28 16.80
C LEU A 247 11.62 15.99 18.12
N LYS A 248 10.67 16.91 18.14
CA LYS A 248 10.24 17.60 19.36
C LYS A 248 9.63 16.64 20.38
N GLU A 249 8.85 15.65 19.94
CA GLU A 249 8.30 14.60 20.81
C GLU A 249 9.40 13.72 21.39
N VAL A 250 10.41 13.34 20.58
CA VAL A 250 11.60 12.60 21.04
C VAL A 250 12.34 13.37 22.13
N ILE A 251 12.53 14.68 21.95
CA ILE A 251 13.20 15.55 22.91
C ILE A 251 12.38 15.66 24.20
N SER A 252 11.08 15.97 24.09
CA SER A 252 10.18 16.09 25.25
C SER A 252 10.15 14.81 26.08
N ALA A 253 10.16 13.65 25.44
CA ALA A 253 10.24 12.36 26.13
C ALA A 253 11.59 12.14 26.83
N SER A 254 12.68 12.81 26.38
CA SER A 254 14.00 12.68 26.98
C SER A 254 14.19 13.56 28.25
N GLU A 255 13.39 14.62 28.40
CA GLU A 255 13.51 15.59 29.49
C GLU A 255 12.62 15.29 30.73
N GLU A 256 12.05 14.08 30.86
CA GLU A 256 11.11 13.68 31.93
C GLU A 256 9.89 14.61 32.07
N VAL A 257 9.53 15.33 31.03
CA VAL A 257 8.34 16.19 31.05
C VAL A 257 7.09 15.33 31.03
N SER A 258 6.29 15.49 32.07
CA SER A 258 5.01 14.88 32.38
C SER A 258 4.32 14.13 31.22
N TRP A 259 4.37 12.82 31.25
CA TRP A 259 3.72 11.87 30.33
C TRP A 259 2.19 12.08 30.21
N ALA A 260 1.59 12.76 31.18
CA ALA A 260 0.15 13.05 31.19
C ALA A 260 -0.34 13.86 29.97
N ASN A 261 0.52 14.68 29.37
CA ASN A 261 0.17 15.45 28.18
C ASN A 261 0.35 14.70 26.85
N LEU A 262 1.12 13.61 26.86
CA LEU A 262 1.33 12.73 25.70
C LEU A 262 0.23 11.67 25.57
N GLU A 263 -0.35 11.24 26.70
CA GLU A 263 -1.46 10.27 26.72
C GLU A 263 -2.71 10.76 25.98
N THR A 264 -2.90 12.08 25.88
CA THR A 264 -4.07 12.66 25.19
C THR A 264 -3.86 12.88 23.70
N ARG A 265 -2.61 12.86 23.19
CA ARG A 265 -2.33 13.15 21.78
C ARG A 265 -2.06 11.91 20.93
N GLU A 266 -1.23 10.98 21.38
CA GLU A 266 -1.03 9.68 20.72
C GLU A 266 -0.37 8.68 21.68
N PRO A 267 -1.16 7.81 22.36
CA PRO A 267 -0.62 6.83 23.33
C PRO A 267 0.43 5.89 22.75
N MET A 268 0.47 5.77 21.43
CA MET A 268 1.35 4.91 20.66
C MET A 268 2.80 5.40 20.63
N LEU A 269 3.00 6.71 20.39
CA LEU A 269 4.35 7.30 20.37
C LEU A 269 4.93 7.38 21.78
N ALA A 270 4.10 7.61 22.79
CA ALA A 270 4.53 7.68 24.18
C ALA A 270 5.18 6.39 24.70
N GLY A 271 4.66 5.21 24.30
CA GLY A 271 5.29 3.92 24.59
C GLY A 271 6.66 3.75 23.93
N TRP A 272 6.78 4.24 22.71
CA TRP A 272 7.97 4.13 21.87
C TRP A 272 9.17 4.92 22.42
N PHE A 273 8.91 6.09 22.98
CA PHE A 273 9.98 6.94 23.48
C PHE A 273 10.45 6.61 24.90
N LYS A 274 10.02 5.48 25.47
CA LYS A 274 10.40 5.07 26.83
C LYS A 274 11.87 4.68 26.96
N THR A 275 12.50 4.15 25.91
CA THR A 275 13.90 3.73 25.96
C THR A 275 14.81 4.70 25.21
N TYR A 276 15.99 4.95 25.76
CA TYR A 276 17.00 5.83 25.15
C TYR A 276 17.39 5.36 23.73
N ASP A 277 17.60 4.07 23.55
CA ASP A 277 18.03 3.49 22.27
C ASP A 277 16.97 3.67 21.19
N LEU A 278 15.71 3.58 21.55
CA LEU A 278 14.60 3.81 20.64
C LEU A 278 14.54 5.28 20.19
N ARG A 279 14.65 6.21 21.13
CA ARG A 279 14.71 7.65 20.87
C ARG A 279 15.88 8.01 19.94
N ALA A 280 17.05 7.48 20.24
CA ALA A 280 18.24 7.65 19.42
C ALA A 280 18.03 7.12 18.00
N GLY A 281 17.41 5.95 17.84
CA GLY A 281 17.09 5.36 16.55
C GLY A 281 16.13 6.22 15.71
N VAL A 282 15.05 6.72 16.32
CA VAL A 282 14.08 7.62 15.66
C VAL A 282 14.75 8.93 15.26
N ALA A 283 15.46 9.58 16.18
CA ALA A 283 16.14 10.84 15.90
C ALA A 283 17.20 10.68 14.81
N ARG A 284 17.91 9.55 14.78
CA ARG A 284 18.88 9.25 13.73
C ARG A 284 18.22 9.09 12.37
N SER A 285 17.11 8.38 12.27
CA SER A 285 16.37 8.20 11.01
C SER A 285 15.84 9.52 10.47
N VAL A 286 15.32 10.39 11.34
CA VAL A 286 14.92 11.74 10.94
C VAL A 286 16.11 12.54 10.46
N GLY A 287 17.27 12.44 11.12
CA GLY A 287 18.51 13.09 10.69
C GLY A 287 18.99 12.61 9.32
N GLU A 288 18.94 11.30 9.05
CA GLU A 288 19.27 10.71 7.75
C GLU A 288 18.34 11.23 6.63
N GLU A 289 17.05 11.34 6.93
CA GLU A 289 16.07 11.89 5.98
C GLU A 289 16.27 13.39 5.73
N LEU A 290 16.53 14.19 6.75
CA LEU A 290 16.87 15.60 6.62
C LEU A 290 18.15 15.78 5.79
N HIS A 291 19.16 14.92 6.01
CA HIS A 291 20.38 14.92 5.22
C HIS A 291 20.10 14.60 3.76
N ARG A 292 19.25 13.64 3.46
CA ARG A 292 18.83 13.27 2.11
C ARG A 292 18.11 14.42 1.38
N ARG A 293 17.30 15.23 2.11
CA ARG A 293 16.53 16.35 1.54
C ARG A 293 17.37 17.59 1.29
N GLY A 294 18.26 17.95 2.18
CA GLY A 294 19.01 19.22 2.10
C GLY A 294 20.44 19.17 2.67
N GLY A 295 20.99 17.97 2.82
CA GLY A 295 22.33 17.76 3.32
C GLY A 295 22.52 18.25 4.75
N THR A 296 23.78 18.36 5.17
CA THR A 296 24.14 18.88 6.50
C THR A 296 23.69 20.33 6.74
N THR A 297 23.45 21.10 5.67
CA THR A 297 22.94 22.47 5.80
C THR A 297 21.54 22.50 6.38
N LEU A 298 20.62 21.65 5.88
CA LEU A 298 19.26 21.53 6.42
C LEU A 298 19.29 20.99 7.86
N MET A 299 20.13 20.00 8.14
CA MET A 299 20.31 19.46 9.49
C MET A 299 20.74 20.55 10.49
N LYS A 300 21.71 21.40 10.10
CA LYS A 300 22.18 22.52 10.95
C LYS A 300 21.10 23.55 11.18
N GLN A 301 20.35 23.92 10.14
CA GLN A 301 19.22 24.85 10.29
C GLN A 301 18.17 24.34 11.27
N VAL A 302 17.80 23.06 11.15
CA VAL A 302 16.85 22.41 12.04
C VAL A 302 17.41 22.37 13.48
N PHE A 303 18.66 21.96 13.65
CA PHE A 303 19.30 21.85 14.96
C PHE A 303 19.36 23.20 15.68
N GLU A 304 19.82 24.26 15.01
CA GLU A 304 20.00 25.58 15.62
C GLU A 304 18.66 26.32 15.78
N ARG A 305 17.81 26.35 14.75
CA ARG A 305 16.59 27.16 14.76
C ARG A 305 15.43 26.49 15.48
N ASP A 306 15.22 25.21 15.22
CA ASP A 306 13.99 24.52 15.62
C ASP A 306 14.15 23.69 16.89
N LEU A 307 15.37 23.27 17.22
CA LEU A 307 15.69 22.42 18.35
C LEU A 307 16.57 23.11 19.41
N ASN A 308 16.83 24.40 19.27
CA ASN A 308 17.67 25.19 20.20
C ASN A 308 19.02 24.53 20.55
N GLY A 309 19.63 23.81 19.60
CA GLY A 309 20.92 23.15 19.82
C GLY A 309 20.89 22.01 20.85
N TYR A 310 19.79 21.27 20.94
CA TYR A 310 19.65 20.18 21.90
C TYR A 310 20.72 19.09 21.70
N THR A 311 21.64 18.99 22.64
CA THR A 311 22.92 18.24 22.52
C THR A 311 22.73 16.73 22.29
N ALA A 312 21.66 16.13 22.81
CA ALA A 312 21.38 14.70 22.56
C ALA A 312 21.13 14.41 21.07
N ILE A 313 20.45 15.32 20.37
CA ILE A 313 20.23 15.20 18.93
C ILE A 313 21.55 15.24 18.16
N SER A 314 22.48 16.12 18.53
CA SER A 314 23.80 16.18 17.91
C SER A 314 24.54 14.85 18.03
N ASN A 315 24.49 14.22 19.21
CA ASN A 315 25.09 12.91 19.44
C ASN A 315 24.42 11.82 18.61
N TRP A 316 23.08 11.83 18.52
CA TRP A 316 22.35 10.84 17.75
C TRP A 316 22.55 10.97 16.24
N TRP A 317 22.85 12.20 15.76
CA TRP A 317 23.16 12.48 14.36
C TRP A 317 24.63 12.30 13.98
N SER A 318 25.49 12.00 14.96
CA SER A 318 26.92 11.79 14.70
C SER A 318 27.15 10.71 13.63
N GLY A 319 27.99 11.03 12.65
CA GLY A 319 28.30 10.16 11.51
C GLY A 319 27.30 10.17 10.36
N ILE A 320 26.28 11.05 10.38
CA ILE A 320 25.40 11.27 9.21
C ILE A 320 26.05 12.32 8.32
N GLY A 321 26.53 11.91 7.14
CA GLY A 321 27.27 12.80 6.25
C GLY A 321 28.50 13.42 6.91
N SER A 322 28.62 14.75 6.81
CA SER A 322 29.68 15.53 7.47
C SER A 322 29.21 16.18 8.79
N TRP A 323 28.17 15.67 9.43
CA TRP A 323 27.70 16.14 10.73
C TRP A 323 28.74 15.81 11.82
N GLN A 324 29.22 16.83 12.49
CA GLN A 324 30.18 16.73 13.61
C GLN A 324 29.52 17.11 14.93
#